data_0ca68d69197ed64cde0e9f90ce27d7c2
#
_entry.id   0ca68d69197ed64cde0e9f90ce27d7c2
#
_cell.length_a   1.000
_cell.length_b   1.000
_cell.length_c   1.000
_cell.angle_alpha   90.00
_cell.angle_beta   90.00
_cell.angle_gamma   90.00
#
_symmetry.space_group_name_H-M   'P 1'
#
loop_
_entity.id
_entity.type
_entity.pdbx_description
1 polymer ?
#
loop_
_entity_poly.entity_id
_entity_poly.type
_entity_poly.pdbx_seq_one_letter_code
_entity_poly.pdbx_strand_id
1 'polypeptide(L)'
;MTQDLEAAKAKSRQVLDYISKRELNEDERKTVISESVKYWADHVNAGFLQYRKSVSTDYTAVEWDDEGACFRDINGKVFIDMLGGYGVYNVGHRHPRVVKAVQDQLQKQAIHSQELIDPLRTYLAHMVSLITPGDLKYSFFTNSGTESVEGCLKMAILATGRHHFVGTIGAFHGKSLGSLGGTSKAVFREPFLPLLNWSHVPFGDADALESVFKCCDFSGDRIAAFVVEPLQGEGGINVAPPGYLAKARELCDQYGAMLVFDEIQCGMGRTGKMFYSEYDQVVPDLMALGKAFGGGIMPIGAVVGCEKTWAKYVENPFLHTTTFGGNPLACAAAIATISVLLEEDLPAQAKAKGDYMVPKMKELIKKFPDVLK
;
A
#
# COMPACT_ATOMS: atom_id res chain seq x y z
N MET A 1 -28.22 17.19 -24.71
CA MET A 1 -26.77 17.47 -24.56
C MET A 1 -26.04 16.76 -25.69
N THR A 2 -25.49 17.49 -26.64
CA THR A 2 -24.70 16.93 -27.74
C THR A 2 -23.27 16.73 -27.24
N GLN A 3 -22.78 15.51 -27.35
CA GLN A 3 -21.36 15.18 -27.06
C GLN A 3 -20.48 15.86 -28.12
N ASP A 4 -19.42 16.53 -27.72
CA ASP A 4 -18.45 17.12 -28.65
C ASP A 4 -17.31 16.10 -28.92
N LEU A 5 -17.63 15.14 -29.78
CA LEU A 5 -16.71 14.06 -30.13
C LEU A 5 -15.53 14.55 -30.96
N GLU A 6 -15.68 15.60 -31.76
CA GLU A 6 -14.58 16.14 -32.56
C GLU A 6 -13.56 16.88 -31.66
N ALA A 7 -14.02 17.64 -30.69
CA ALA A 7 -13.15 18.24 -29.68
C ALA A 7 -12.40 17.15 -28.87
N ALA A 8 -13.08 16.06 -28.48
CA ALA A 8 -12.46 14.95 -27.78
C ALA A 8 -11.38 14.25 -28.64
N LYS A 9 -11.63 14.04 -29.93
CA LYS A 9 -10.63 13.49 -30.87
C LYS A 9 -9.41 14.40 -31.03
N ALA A 10 -9.63 15.72 -31.17
CA ALA A 10 -8.55 16.68 -31.27
C ALA A 10 -7.68 16.69 -30.01
N LYS A 11 -8.33 16.72 -28.83
CA LYS A 11 -7.63 16.70 -27.54
C LYS A 11 -6.84 15.40 -27.34
N SER A 12 -7.41 14.23 -27.67
CA SER A 12 -6.70 12.95 -27.54
C SER A 12 -5.44 12.90 -28.39
N ARG A 13 -5.47 13.40 -29.62
CA ARG A 13 -4.28 13.47 -30.50
C ARG A 13 -3.20 14.38 -29.89
N GLN A 14 -3.58 15.55 -29.39
CA GLN A 14 -2.65 16.46 -28.72
C GLN A 14 -2.00 15.82 -27.50
N VAL A 15 -2.77 15.15 -26.64
CA VAL A 15 -2.25 14.51 -25.42
C VAL A 15 -1.35 13.32 -25.77
N LEU A 16 -1.69 12.51 -26.78
CA LEU A 16 -0.83 11.42 -27.26
C LEU A 16 0.51 11.93 -27.81
N ASP A 17 0.51 13.10 -28.47
CA ASP A 17 1.75 13.76 -28.89
C ASP A 17 2.61 14.16 -27.66
N TYR A 18 2.01 14.74 -26.62
CA TYR A 18 2.72 15.05 -25.38
C TYR A 18 3.30 13.81 -24.68
N ILE A 19 2.53 12.71 -24.63
CA ILE A 19 2.97 11.44 -24.04
C ILE A 19 4.23 10.90 -24.77
N SER A 20 4.33 11.10 -26.07
CA SER A 20 5.47 10.64 -26.86
C SER A 20 6.75 11.43 -26.66
N LYS A 21 6.67 12.60 -26.01
CA LYS A 21 7.79 13.55 -25.82
C LYS A 21 8.34 13.45 -24.40
N ARG A 22 9.64 13.31 -24.27
CA ARG A 22 10.32 13.44 -22.99
C ARG A 22 10.39 14.91 -22.54
N GLU A 23 10.58 15.82 -23.47
CA GLU A 23 10.67 17.26 -23.23
C GLU A 23 9.66 18.00 -24.13
N LEU A 24 9.00 18.99 -23.55
CA LEU A 24 8.08 19.88 -24.27
C LEU A 24 8.76 21.22 -24.58
N ASN A 25 8.39 21.86 -25.67
CA ASN A 25 8.81 23.23 -25.95
C ASN A 25 8.10 24.22 -24.99
N GLU A 26 8.50 25.49 -25.04
CA GLU A 26 8.01 26.50 -24.08
C GLU A 26 6.48 26.71 -24.14
N ASP A 27 5.91 26.75 -25.35
CA ASP A 27 4.48 26.98 -25.54
C ASP A 27 3.66 25.76 -25.13
N GLU A 28 4.15 24.56 -25.41
CA GLU A 28 3.54 23.30 -24.94
C GLU A 28 3.54 23.25 -23.41
N ARG A 29 4.66 23.60 -22.75
CA ARG A 29 4.74 23.64 -21.28
C ARG A 29 3.71 24.61 -20.68
N LYS A 30 3.62 25.84 -21.21
CA LYS A 30 2.65 26.83 -20.78
C LYS A 30 1.22 26.30 -20.93
N THR A 31 0.92 25.66 -22.06
CA THR A 31 -0.38 25.05 -22.34
C THR A 31 -0.69 23.95 -21.34
N VAL A 32 0.24 22.98 -21.14
CA VAL A 32 0.05 21.85 -20.21
C VAL A 32 -0.16 22.36 -18.79
N ILE A 33 0.63 23.33 -18.30
CA ILE A 33 0.46 23.91 -16.95
C ILE A 33 -0.93 24.53 -16.80
N SER A 34 -1.33 25.40 -17.72
CA SER A 34 -2.62 26.13 -17.64
C SER A 34 -3.80 25.16 -17.71
N GLU A 35 -3.76 24.22 -18.64
CA GLU A 35 -4.80 23.19 -18.79
C GLU A 35 -4.87 22.24 -17.60
N SER A 36 -3.73 21.78 -17.08
CA SER A 36 -3.68 20.89 -15.92
C SER A 36 -4.33 21.53 -14.70
N VAL A 37 -3.99 22.78 -14.39
CA VAL A 37 -4.58 23.51 -13.27
C VAL A 37 -6.09 23.71 -13.47
N LYS A 38 -6.49 24.13 -14.68
CA LYS A 38 -7.89 24.35 -15.01
C LYS A 38 -8.69 23.04 -14.93
N TYR A 39 -8.25 22.00 -15.61
CA TYR A 39 -8.98 20.72 -15.68
C TYR A 39 -8.99 19.99 -14.33
N TRP A 40 -7.94 20.16 -13.52
CA TRP A 40 -7.96 19.64 -12.16
C TRP A 40 -9.08 20.29 -11.32
N ALA A 41 -9.24 21.62 -11.44
CA ALA A 41 -10.31 22.33 -10.75
C ALA A 41 -11.69 21.91 -11.27
N ASP A 42 -11.84 21.86 -12.60
CA ASP A 42 -13.13 21.67 -13.25
C ASP A 42 -13.62 20.22 -13.23
N HIS A 43 -12.70 19.23 -13.23
CA HIS A 43 -13.04 17.84 -13.50
C HIS A 43 -12.51 16.84 -12.46
N VAL A 44 -11.57 17.25 -11.58
CA VAL A 44 -10.99 16.35 -10.57
C VAL A 44 -11.38 16.82 -9.16
N ASN A 45 -10.75 17.88 -8.63
CA ASN A 45 -11.05 18.38 -7.29
C ASN A 45 -10.44 19.77 -7.05
N ALA A 46 -11.28 20.80 -7.06
CA ALA A 46 -10.87 22.18 -6.78
C ALA A 46 -10.32 22.36 -5.35
N GLY A 47 -10.85 21.64 -4.36
CA GLY A 47 -10.41 21.69 -2.97
C GLY A 47 -8.95 21.24 -2.80
N PHE A 48 -8.48 20.30 -3.62
CA PHE A 48 -7.09 19.87 -3.59
C PHE A 48 -6.12 21.00 -4.00
N LEU A 49 -6.48 21.81 -5.00
CA LEU A 49 -5.66 22.96 -5.38
C LEU A 49 -5.62 24.03 -4.29
N GLN A 50 -6.72 24.24 -3.57
CA GLN A 50 -6.76 25.15 -2.43
C GLN A 50 -5.85 24.66 -1.31
N TYR A 51 -5.89 23.36 -1.00
CA TYR A 51 -4.97 22.74 -0.05
C TYR A 51 -3.51 22.92 -0.49
N ARG A 52 -3.17 22.64 -1.75
CA ARG A 52 -1.80 22.86 -2.28
C ARG A 52 -1.32 24.29 -2.08
N LYS A 53 -2.16 25.28 -2.36
CA LYS A 53 -1.85 26.71 -2.13
C LYS A 53 -1.58 27.04 -0.67
N SER A 54 -2.23 26.36 0.27
CA SER A 54 -2.06 26.61 1.71
C SER A 54 -0.76 26.03 2.28
N VAL A 55 -0.16 25.01 1.64
CA VAL A 55 1.00 24.27 2.18
C VAL A 55 2.27 24.41 1.35
N SER A 56 2.22 25.02 0.17
CA SER A 56 3.36 25.11 -0.74
C SER A 56 3.34 26.38 -1.58
N THR A 57 4.52 26.99 -1.74
CA THR A 57 4.74 28.06 -2.72
C THR A 57 4.80 27.54 -4.15
N ASP A 58 5.09 26.25 -4.33
CA ASP A 58 5.19 25.57 -5.63
C ASP A 58 3.88 24.82 -5.99
N TYR A 59 2.73 25.36 -5.60
CA TYR A 59 1.43 24.74 -5.82
C TYR A 59 1.05 24.59 -7.31
N THR A 60 1.75 25.25 -8.21
CA THR A 60 1.60 25.15 -9.67
C THR A 60 2.62 24.21 -10.30
N ALA A 61 3.50 23.57 -9.52
CA ALA A 61 4.42 22.57 -10.05
C ALA A 61 3.63 21.38 -10.63
N VAL A 62 3.90 21.08 -11.88
CA VAL A 62 3.34 19.94 -12.61
C VAL A 62 4.43 18.91 -12.75
N GLU A 63 4.26 17.74 -12.10
CA GLU A 63 5.21 16.63 -12.19
C GLU A 63 5.26 16.11 -13.62
N TRP A 64 6.46 15.87 -14.15
CA TRP A 64 6.63 15.46 -15.53
C TRP A 64 7.55 14.25 -15.70
N ASP A 65 8.68 14.23 -15.02
CA ASP A 65 9.69 13.18 -15.14
C ASP A 65 10.25 12.82 -13.76
N ASP A 66 10.67 11.58 -13.59
CA ASP A 66 11.20 11.08 -12.32
C ASP A 66 12.36 10.11 -12.56
N GLU A 67 13.30 10.00 -11.60
CA GLU A 67 14.40 9.05 -11.64
C GLU A 67 15.04 8.86 -10.26
N GLY A 68 15.22 7.62 -9.83
CA GLY A 68 15.92 7.30 -8.59
C GLY A 68 15.26 7.90 -7.35
N ALA A 69 15.88 8.91 -6.72
CA ALA A 69 15.35 9.58 -5.53
C ALA A 69 14.77 10.97 -5.83
N CYS A 70 14.55 11.30 -7.10
CA CYS A 70 14.13 12.62 -7.52
C CYS A 70 12.99 12.57 -8.51
N PHE A 71 12.20 13.63 -8.53
CA PHE A 71 11.29 13.94 -9.64
C PHE A 71 11.52 15.38 -10.11
N ARG A 72 11.07 15.67 -11.33
CA ARG A 72 11.18 16.98 -11.97
C ARG A 72 9.81 17.50 -12.35
N ASP A 73 9.62 18.79 -12.18
CA ASP A 73 8.48 19.43 -12.78
C ASP A 73 8.68 19.66 -14.28
N ILE A 74 7.61 20.05 -14.95
CA ILE A 74 7.57 20.31 -16.39
C ILE A 74 8.55 21.43 -16.84
N ASN A 75 9.00 22.28 -15.91
CA ASN A 75 9.98 23.34 -16.16
C ASN A 75 11.43 22.89 -15.88
N GLY A 76 11.63 21.63 -15.49
CA GLY A 76 12.95 21.05 -15.21
C GLY A 76 13.44 21.27 -13.79
N LYS A 77 12.65 21.87 -12.88
CA LYS A 77 13.01 22.00 -11.47
C LYS A 77 13.05 20.63 -10.82
N VAL A 78 14.18 20.30 -10.21
CA VAL A 78 14.40 19.01 -9.53
C VAL A 78 13.95 19.10 -8.08
N PHE A 79 13.23 18.07 -7.64
CA PHE A 79 12.83 17.87 -6.26
C PHE A 79 13.40 16.54 -5.74
N ILE A 80 13.99 16.56 -4.54
CA ILE A 80 14.34 15.33 -3.83
C ILE A 80 13.07 14.79 -3.20
N ASP A 81 12.74 13.53 -3.51
CA ASP A 81 11.54 12.88 -2.97
C ASP A 81 11.78 12.36 -1.54
N MET A 82 11.43 13.20 -0.56
CA MET A 82 11.47 12.83 0.85
C MET A 82 10.17 12.15 1.33
N LEU A 83 9.14 12.09 0.47
CA LEU A 83 7.87 11.42 0.75
C LEU A 83 7.89 9.94 0.34
N GLY A 84 8.64 9.62 -0.72
CA GLY A 84 8.73 8.25 -1.28
C GLY A 84 7.39 7.70 -1.77
N GLY A 85 6.49 8.57 -2.27
CA GLY A 85 5.15 8.17 -2.72
C GLY A 85 4.31 7.51 -1.61
N TYR A 86 4.46 7.93 -0.36
CA TYR A 86 3.88 7.26 0.82
C TYR A 86 4.37 5.82 1.00
N GLY A 87 5.60 5.52 0.56
CA GLY A 87 6.20 4.19 0.66
C GLY A 87 6.06 3.33 -0.61
N VAL A 88 5.85 3.93 -1.76
CA VAL A 88 5.76 3.24 -3.07
C VAL A 88 7.14 3.00 -3.68
N TYR A 89 8.08 3.95 -3.54
CA TYR A 89 9.35 3.96 -4.26
C TYR A 89 10.52 3.33 -3.48
N ASN A 90 10.33 2.12 -2.92
CA ASN A 90 11.40 1.44 -2.16
C ASN A 90 12.61 1.06 -3.03
N VAL A 91 12.40 0.85 -4.33
CA VAL A 91 13.47 0.61 -5.32
C VAL A 91 13.86 1.88 -6.08
N GLY A 92 13.31 3.04 -5.71
CA GLY A 92 13.46 4.30 -6.42
C GLY A 92 12.47 4.46 -7.58
N HIS A 93 12.41 5.69 -8.10
CA HIS A 93 11.57 6.01 -9.25
C HIS A 93 12.12 5.35 -10.51
N ARG A 94 11.25 4.68 -11.27
CA ARG A 94 11.54 4.05 -12.57
C ARG A 94 12.79 3.18 -12.58
N HIS A 95 12.94 2.30 -11.59
CA HIS A 95 14.09 1.40 -11.57
C HIS A 95 14.24 0.66 -12.91
N PRO A 96 15.43 0.72 -13.58
CA PRO A 96 15.58 0.24 -14.97
C PRO A 96 15.18 -1.22 -15.18
N ARG A 97 15.48 -2.10 -14.21
CA ARG A 97 15.13 -3.52 -14.29
C ARG A 97 13.62 -3.74 -14.20
N VAL A 98 12.90 -2.96 -13.39
CA VAL A 98 11.44 -3.05 -13.26
C VAL A 98 10.77 -2.53 -14.53
N VAL A 99 11.20 -1.36 -15.03
CA VAL A 99 10.72 -0.80 -16.30
C VAL A 99 10.93 -1.79 -17.44
N LYS A 100 12.14 -2.36 -17.54
CA LYS A 100 12.45 -3.33 -18.61
C LYS A 100 11.58 -4.58 -18.55
N ALA A 101 11.34 -5.15 -17.37
CA ALA A 101 10.50 -6.33 -17.21
C ALA A 101 9.05 -6.09 -17.68
N VAL A 102 8.49 -4.91 -17.36
CA VAL A 102 7.15 -4.53 -17.83
C VAL A 102 7.14 -4.32 -19.36
N GLN A 103 8.15 -3.64 -19.91
CA GLN A 103 8.27 -3.44 -21.35
C GLN A 103 8.40 -4.77 -22.12
N ASP A 104 9.24 -5.69 -21.64
CA ASP A 104 9.41 -7.01 -22.24
C ASP A 104 8.10 -7.83 -22.19
N GLN A 105 7.37 -7.76 -21.08
CA GLN A 105 6.09 -8.43 -20.94
C GLN A 105 5.02 -7.82 -21.86
N LEU A 106 5.00 -6.49 -22.01
CA LEU A 106 4.06 -5.79 -22.89
C LEU A 106 4.20 -6.20 -24.35
N GLN A 107 5.41 -6.59 -24.81
CA GLN A 107 5.63 -7.12 -26.16
C GLN A 107 4.98 -8.50 -26.38
N LYS A 108 4.63 -9.22 -25.32
CA LYS A 108 4.02 -10.56 -25.40
C LYS A 108 2.52 -10.51 -25.10
N GLN A 109 2.15 -9.85 -24.00
CA GLN A 109 0.78 -9.87 -23.50
C GLN A 109 0.58 -8.71 -22.52
N ALA A 110 -0.52 -8.00 -22.63
CA ALA A 110 -0.88 -6.92 -21.70
C ALA A 110 -1.64 -7.48 -20.48
N ILE A 111 -2.93 -7.70 -20.63
CA ILE A 111 -3.82 -8.27 -19.60
C ILE A 111 -4.34 -9.60 -20.12
N HIS A 112 -4.27 -10.64 -19.27
CA HIS A 112 -4.73 -11.98 -19.64
C HIS A 112 -6.28 -12.10 -19.68
N SER A 113 -6.77 -13.18 -20.29
CA SER A 113 -8.21 -13.47 -20.41
C SER A 113 -8.87 -13.88 -19.09
N GLN A 114 -8.10 -14.24 -18.08
CA GLN A 114 -8.48 -14.83 -16.79
C GLN A 114 -8.98 -16.30 -16.86
N GLU A 115 -9.21 -16.84 -18.04
CA GLU A 115 -9.68 -18.22 -18.24
C GLU A 115 -8.54 -19.25 -18.19
N LEU A 116 -7.31 -18.82 -18.50
CA LEU A 116 -6.15 -19.70 -18.54
C LEU A 116 -5.19 -19.40 -17.37
N ILE A 117 -4.39 -20.41 -17.03
CA ILE A 117 -3.33 -20.25 -16.04
C ILE A 117 -2.27 -19.28 -16.58
N ASP A 118 -2.01 -18.22 -15.84
CA ASP A 118 -0.94 -17.26 -16.14
C ASP A 118 0.35 -17.65 -15.39
N PRO A 119 1.46 -17.88 -16.14
CA PRO A 119 2.71 -18.31 -15.53
C PRO A 119 3.34 -17.26 -14.61
N LEU A 120 3.23 -15.95 -14.92
CA LEU A 120 3.82 -14.92 -14.07
C LEU A 120 3.11 -14.80 -12.73
N ARG A 121 1.78 -14.96 -12.73
CA ARG A 121 0.99 -15.01 -11.49
C ARG A 121 1.42 -16.19 -10.61
N THR A 122 1.64 -17.36 -11.20
CA THR A 122 2.05 -18.54 -10.43
C THR A 122 3.50 -18.43 -9.91
N TYR A 123 4.42 -17.93 -10.73
CA TYR A 123 5.79 -17.66 -10.29
C TYR A 123 5.85 -16.59 -9.20
N LEU A 124 5.09 -15.50 -9.34
CA LEU A 124 5.03 -14.47 -8.31
C LEU A 124 4.48 -15.03 -7.00
N ALA A 125 3.39 -15.84 -7.04
CA ALA A 125 2.84 -16.48 -5.85
C ALA A 125 3.88 -17.38 -5.16
N HIS A 126 4.64 -18.15 -5.93
CA HIS A 126 5.73 -18.96 -5.40
C HIS A 126 6.85 -18.09 -4.79
N MET A 127 7.29 -17.03 -5.49
CA MET A 127 8.31 -16.12 -4.94
C MET A 127 7.84 -15.44 -3.64
N VAL A 128 6.58 -15.01 -3.57
CA VAL A 128 6.00 -14.45 -2.34
C VAL A 128 6.06 -15.48 -1.20
N SER A 129 5.71 -16.73 -1.46
CA SER A 129 5.77 -17.79 -0.43
C SER A 129 7.20 -18.08 0.07
N LEU A 130 8.22 -17.78 -0.74
CA LEU A 130 9.62 -17.96 -0.33
C LEU A 130 10.17 -16.83 0.56
N ILE A 131 9.56 -15.63 0.47
CA ILE A 131 10.03 -14.45 1.21
C ILE A 131 9.16 -14.11 2.41
N THR A 132 7.91 -14.63 2.49
CA THR A 132 7.01 -14.39 3.62
C THR A 132 7.32 -15.32 4.81
N PRO A 133 7.04 -14.88 6.05
CA PRO A 133 7.36 -15.68 7.24
C PRO A 133 6.43 -16.89 7.42
N GLY A 134 6.97 -17.93 8.04
CA GLY A 134 6.24 -19.09 8.52
C GLY A 134 5.60 -19.92 7.41
N ASP A 135 4.30 -20.19 7.54
CA ASP A 135 3.50 -21.02 6.63
C ASP A 135 2.60 -20.21 5.68
N LEU A 136 2.87 -18.94 5.51
CA LEU A 136 2.19 -18.08 4.55
C LEU A 136 2.56 -18.47 3.12
N LYS A 137 1.72 -19.26 2.45
CA LYS A 137 2.06 -19.86 1.15
C LYS A 137 1.04 -19.59 0.03
N TYR A 138 -0.12 -19.08 0.37
CA TYR A 138 -1.16 -18.75 -0.62
C TYR A 138 -1.21 -17.26 -0.88
N SER A 139 -1.41 -16.87 -2.12
CA SER A 139 -1.52 -15.47 -2.52
C SER A 139 -2.76 -15.22 -3.39
N PHE A 140 -3.50 -14.17 -3.06
CA PHE A 140 -4.51 -13.58 -3.93
C PHE A 140 -4.05 -12.16 -4.30
N PHE A 141 -3.79 -11.92 -5.58
CA PHE A 141 -3.31 -10.62 -6.04
C PHE A 141 -4.45 -9.65 -6.28
N THR A 142 -4.26 -8.41 -5.85
CA THR A 142 -5.19 -7.29 -5.94
C THR A 142 -4.56 -6.13 -6.72
N ASN A 143 -5.27 -4.99 -6.84
CA ASN A 143 -4.77 -3.81 -7.56
C ASN A 143 -4.30 -2.69 -6.61
N SER A 144 -4.60 -2.81 -5.34
CA SER A 144 -4.30 -1.78 -4.34
C SER A 144 -4.20 -2.37 -2.93
N GLY A 145 -3.55 -1.63 -2.01
CA GLY A 145 -3.49 -2.02 -0.60
C GLY A 145 -4.86 -2.09 0.07
N THR A 146 -5.78 -1.17 -0.26
CA THR A 146 -7.14 -1.23 0.31
C THR A 146 -7.87 -2.50 -0.11
N GLU A 147 -7.74 -2.96 -1.38
CA GLU A 147 -8.27 -4.24 -1.82
C GLU A 147 -7.61 -5.42 -1.10
N SER A 148 -6.32 -5.34 -0.81
CA SER A 148 -5.61 -6.36 -0.03
C SER A 148 -6.18 -6.48 1.39
N VAL A 149 -6.43 -5.36 2.06
CA VAL A 149 -7.09 -5.36 3.37
C VAL A 149 -8.50 -5.92 3.27
N GLU A 150 -9.33 -5.50 2.29
CA GLU A 150 -10.67 -6.06 2.07
C GLU A 150 -10.63 -7.59 1.87
N GLY A 151 -9.63 -8.06 1.13
CA GLY A 151 -9.38 -9.48 0.95
C GLY A 151 -9.05 -10.19 2.26
N CYS A 152 -8.15 -9.61 3.10
CA CYS A 152 -7.85 -10.15 4.43
C CYS A 152 -9.09 -10.24 5.32
N LEU A 153 -9.95 -9.20 5.32
CA LEU A 153 -11.21 -9.21 6.09
C LEU A 153 -12.11 -10.35 5.62
N LYS A 154 -12.28 -10.53 4.30
CA LYS A 154 -13.09 -11.62 3.75
C LYS A 154 -12.53 -12.99 4.10
N MET A 155 -11.20 -13.20 3.98
CA MET A 155 -10.56 -14.48 4.35
C MET A 155 -10.71 -14.76 5.86
N ALA A 156 -10.60 -13.75 6.71
CA ALA A 156 -10.83 -13.88 8.14
C ALA A 156 -12.30 -14.27 8.46
N ILE A 157 -13.27 -13.67 7.77
CA ILE A 157 -14.69 -14.06 7.88
C ILE A 157 -14.88 -15.52 7.44
N LEU A 158 -14.31 -15.92 6.31
CA LEU A 158 -14.43 -17.30 5.81
C LEU A 158 -13.81 -18.31 6.79
N ALA A 159 -12.67 -17.98 7.38
CA ALA A 159 -11.97 -18.85 8.32
C ALA A 159 -12.69 -19.00 9.67
N THR A 160 -13.34 -17.93 10.15
CA THR A 160 -13.90 -17.88 11.52
C THR A 160 -15.44 -17.94 11.58
N GLY A 161 -16.12 -17.56 10.50
CA GLY A 161 -17.57 -17.34 10.50
C GLY A 161 -18.01 -16.10 11.31
N ARG A 162 -17.09 -15.20 11.66
CA ARG A 162 -17.31 -14.03 12.52
C ARG A 162 -17.17 -12.74 11.72
N HIS A 163 -17.71 -11.62 12.24
CA HIS A 163 -17.80 -10.34 11.50
C HIS A 163 -17.32 -9.12 12.29
N HIS A 164 -16.82 -9.30 13.52
CA HIS A 164 -16.26 -8.23 14.32
C HIS A 164 -14.76 -8.18 14.17
N PHE A 165 -14.23 -6.99 13.88
CA PHE A 165 -12.81 -6.73 13.70
C PHE A 165 -12.28 -5.81 14.81
N VAL A 166 -11.02 -5.97 15.15
CA VAL A 166 -10.32 -5.05 16.02
C VAL A 166 -9.17 -4.41 15.28
N GLY A 167 -9.05 -3.10 15.37
CA GLY A 167 -7.95 -2.31 14.83
C GLY A 167 -7.33 -1.44 15.92
N THR A 168 -6.39 -0.59 15.55
CA THR A 168 -5.68 0.28 16.48
C THR A 168 -5.94 1.76 16.21
N ILE A 169 -5.91 2.58 17.27
CA ILE A 169 -5.93 4.03 17.15
C ILE A 169 -4.67 4.48 16.40
N GLY A 170 -4.81 5.38 15.44
CA GLY A 170 -3.74 5.81 14.54
C GLY A 170 -3.60 4.96 13.27
N ALA A 171 -4.29 3.83 13.16
CA ALA A 171 -4.19 2.95 11.99
C ALA A 171 -4.73 3.57 10.69
N PHE A 172 -4.12 3.18 9.58
CA PHE A 172 -4.57 3.48 8.22
C PHE A 172 -4.53 2.22 7.36
N HIS A 173 -5.70 1.66 7.05
CA HIS A 173 -5.84 0.42 6.27
C HIS A 173 -6.46 0.63 4.88
N GLY A 174 -6.72 1.87 4.50
CA GLY A 174 -7.35 2.23 3.23
C GLY A 174 -8.66 3.00 3.40
N LYS A 175 -9.34 3.24 2.28
CA LYS A 175 -10.55 4.09 2.22
C LYS A 175 -11.72 3.44 1.48
N SER A 176 -11.68 2.16 1.10
CA SER A 176 -12.86 1.38 0.77
C SER A 176 -13.65 1.09 2.05
N LEU A 177 -14.95 0.87 1.98
CA LEU A 177 -15.83 0.90 3.16
C LEU A 177 -15.44 -0.13 4.23
N GLY A 178 -14.99 -1.31 3.85
CA GLY A 178 -14.52 -2.33 4.82
C GLY A 178 -13.21 -1.92 5.49
N SER A 179 -12.20 -1.57 4.71
CA SER A 179 -10.89 -1.13 5.22
C SER A 179 -10.97 0.21 5.95
N LEU A 180 -11.90 1.10 5.54
CA LEU A 180 -12.16 2.37 6.20
C LEU A 180 -12.66 2.17 7.64
N GLY A 181 -13.36 1.06 7.89
CA GLY A 181 -13.73 0.67 9.25
C GLY A 181 -12.52 0.53 10.18
N GLY A 182 -11.40 -0.02 9.70
CA GLY A 182 -10.14 -0.16 10.43
C GLY A 182 -9.30 1.12 10.47
N THR A 183 -9.44 2.03 9.48
CA THR A 183 -8.77 3.33 9.47
C THR A 183 -9.35 4.23 10.57
N SER A 184 -8.52 4.67 11.53
CA SER A 184 -9.05 5.21 12.79
C SER A 184 -9.31 6.73 12.80
N LYS A 185 -8.82 7.50 11.82
CA LYS A 185 -8.98 8.97 11.79
C LYS A 185 -10.42 9.37 11.49
N ALA A 186 -11.08 10.11 12.40
CA ALA A 186 -12.46 10.55 12.28
C ALA A 186 -12.74 11.28 10.96
N VAL A 187 -11.84 12.17 10.53
CA VAL A 187 -11.98 12.94 9.29
C VAL A 187 -12.21 12.08 8.03
N PHE A 188 -11.77 10.82 8.05
CA PHE A 188 -12.00 9.91 6.92
C PHE A 188 -13.25 9.05 7.07
N ARG A 189 -13.68 8.78 8.32
CA ARG A 189 -14.75 7.81 8.65
C ARG A 189 -16.11 8.45 8.86
N GLU A 190 -16.13 9.57 9.57
CA GLU A 190 -17.36 10.19 10.09
C GLU A 190 -18.46 10.39 9.04
N PRO A 191 -18.15 10.85 7.80
CA PRO A 191 -19.17 11.01 6.75
C PRO A 191 -19.79 9.69 6.26
N PHE A 192 -19.21 8.53 6.58
CA PHE A 192 -19.59 7.21 6.04
C PHE A 192 -20.10 6.23 7.11
N LEU A 193 -20.32 6.70 8.34
CA LEU A 193 -20.86 5.85 9.40
C LEU A 193 -22.34 5.51 9.17
N PRO A 194 -22.82 4.29 9.51
CA PRO A 194 -22.07 3.18 10.10
C PRO A 194 -21.24 2.39 9.09
N LEU A 195 -20.09 1.88 9.53
CA LEU A 195 -19.22 0.97 8.77
C LEU A 195 -19.37 -0.48 9.28
N LEU A 196 -18.54 -1.41 8.79
CA LEU A 196 -18.43 -2.77 9.35
C LEU A 196 -18.15 -2.70 10.86
N ASN A 197 -18.48 -3.77 11.57
CA ASN A 197 -18.29 -3.85 13.03
C ASN A 197 -16.79 -3.84 13.38
N TRP A 198 -16.31 -2.71 13.87
CA TRP A 198 -14.91 -2.49 14.26
C TRP A 198 -14.84 -1.89 15.68
N SER A 199 -13.99 -2.48 16.52
CA SER A 199 -13.49 -1.86 17.74
C SER A 199 -12.08 -1.34 17.54
N HIS A 200 -11.67 -0.30 18.27
CA HIS A 200 -10.31 0.24 18.22
C HIS A 200 -9.72 0.30 19.62
N VAL A 201 -8.46 -0.15 19.74
CA VAL A 201 -7.67 -0.09 20.96
C VAL A 201 -6.45 0.83 20.75
N PRO A 202 -5.85 1.41 21.79
CA PRO A 202 -4.60 2.12 21.67
C PRO A 202 -3.52 1.22 21.06
N PHE A 203 -2.73 1.75 20.13
CA PHE A 203 -1.61 1.01 19.55
C PHE A 203 -0.54 0.74 20.60
N GLY A 204 -0.11 -0.51 20.73
CA GLY A 204 0.89 -0.93 21.70
C GLY A 204 0.34 -1.28 23.08
N ASP A 205 -0.97 -1.13 23.34
CA ASP A 205 -1.62 -1.48 24.61
C ASP A 205 -2.20 -2.90 24.52
N ALA A 206 -1.42 -3.86 25.03
CA ALA A 206 -1.82 -5.27 25.06
C ALA A 206 -2.96 -5.56 26.05
N ASP A 207 -3.05 -4.81 27.14
CA ASP A 207 -4.10 -4.99 28.17
C ASP A 207 -5.46 -4.51 27.64
N ALA A 208 -5.47 -3.38 26.92
CA ALA A 208 -6.66 -2.90 26.24
C ALA A 208 -7.13 -3.90 25.18
N LEU A 209 -6.20 -4.47 24.40
CA LEU A 209 -6.51 -5.50 23.42
C LEU A 209 -7.12 -6.73 24.09
N GLU A 210 -6.51 -7.26 25.15
CA GLU A 210 -7.03 -8.41 25.91
C GLU A 210 -8.43 -8.13 26.49
N SER A 211 -8.66 -6.92 26.99
CA SER A 211 -9.95 -6.52 27.52
C SER A 211 -11.06 -6.56 26.47
N VAL A 212 -10.79 -6.09 25.25
CA VAL A 212 -11.74 -6.16 24.12
C VAL A 212 -12.03 -7.62 23.75
N PHE A 213 -11.00 -8.49 23.66
CA PHE A 213 -11.21 -9.90 23.39
C PHE A 213 -12.10 -10.58 24.45
N LYS A 214 -11.85 -10.32 25.74
CA LYS A 214 -12.67 -10.86 26.85
C LYS A 214 -14.12 -10.39 26.77
N CYS A 215 -14.34 -9.09 26.56
CA CYS A 215 -15.68 -8.52 26.47
C CYS A 215 -16.46 -9.09 25.28
N CYS A 216 -15.83 -9.17 24.11
CA CYS A 216 -16.45 -9.69 22.90
C CYS A 216 -16.75 -11.20 22.99
N ASP A 217 -15.88 -11.99 23.59
CA ASP A 217 -16.14 -13.41 23.83
C ASP A 217 -17.30 -13.63 24.80
N PHE A 218 -17.33 -12.87 25.90
CA PHE A 218 -18.40 -12.92 26.89
C PHE A 218 -19.77 -12.54 26.32
N SER A 219 -19.82 -11.51 25.48
CA SER A 219 -21.06 -11.03 24.85
C SER A 219 -21.52 -11.89 23.67
N GLY A 220 -20.68 -12.81 23.18
CA GLY A 220 -20.97 -13.62 21.99
C GLY A 220 -20.68 -12.94 20.66
N ASP A 221 -20.26 -11.66 20.65
CA ASP A 221 -19.84 -10.91 19.45
C ASP A 221 -18.34 -11.14 19.18
N ARG A 222 -18.00 -12.41 18.96
CA ARG A 222 -16.62 -12.89 18.85
C ARG A 222 -15.86 -12.24 17.70
N ILE A 223 -14.59 -11.92 17.95
CA ILE A 223 -13.69 -11.25 17.01
C ILE A 223 -13.30 -12.21 15.87
N ALA A 224 -13.44 -11.74 14.62
CA ALA A 224 -12.97 -12.42 13.41
C ALA A 224 -11.45 -12.24 13.24
N ALA A 225 -10.98 -11.00 13.37
CA ALA A 225 -9.54 -10.70 13.24
C ALA A 225 -9.14 -9.46 14.06
N PHE A 226 -7.88 -9.48 14.52
CA PHE A 226 -7.13 -8.30 14.89
C PHE A 226 -6.27 -7.88 13.69
N VAL A 227 -6.49 -6.66 13.19
CA VAL A 227 -5.79 -6.09 12.03
C VAL A 227 -4.88 -4.99 12.53
N VAL A 228 -3.60 -5.11 12.26
CA VAL A 228 -2.60 -4.16 12.77
C VAL A 228 -1.48 -3.91 11.76
N GLU A 229 -1.06 -2.64 11.63
CA GLU A 229 0.23 -2.31 11.05
C GLU A 229 1.31 -2.66 12.09
N PRO A 230 2.27 -3.56 11.82
CA PRO A 230 3.35 -3.84 12.78
C PRO A 230 4.17 -2.60 13.15
N LEU A 231 4.23 -1.64 12.22
CA LEU A 231 4.71 -0.28 12.41
C LEU A 231 3.71 0.66 11.74
N GLN A 232 3.07 1.54 12.51
CA GLN A 232 2.11 2.49 11.95
C GLN A 232 2.83 3.57 11.14
N GLY A 233 2.46 3.72 9.85
CA GLY A 233 2.98 4.76 8.98
C GLY A 233 2.23 6.08 9.14
N GLU A 234 1.01 6.13 8.66
CA GLU A 234 0.15 7.34 8.67
C GLU A 234 -0.23 7.82 10.08
N GLY A 235 -0.12 6.95 11.07
CA GLY A 235 -0.33 7.26 12.47
C GLY A 235 0.74 8.15 13.10
N GLY A 236 1.91 8.26 12.46
CA GLY A 236 3.04 9.09 12.93
C GLY A 236 4.34 8.30 13.13
N ILE A 237 4.56 7.23 12.38
CA ILE A 237 5.73 6.33 12.47
C ILE A 237 5.84 5.72 13.88
N ASN A 238 4.73 5.17 14.35
CA ASN A 238 4.69 4.53 15.67
C ASN A 238 5.23 3.11 15.58
N VAL A 239 6.26 2.83 16.36
CA VAL A 239 6.88 1.51 16.48
C VAL A 239 6.15 0.70 17.54
N ALA A 240 5.82 -0.56 17.27
CA ALA A 240 5.21 -1.44 18.26
C ALA A 240 6.15 -1.64 19.47
N PRO A 241 5.65 -1.54 20.70
CA PRO A 241 6.47 -1.87 21.88
C PRO A 241 6.92 -3.34 21.85
N PRO A 242 8.10 -3.65 22.40
CA PRO A 242 8.58 -5.03 22.48
C PRO A 242 7.56 -5.96 23.12
N GLY A 243 7.30 -7.10 22.50
CA GLY A 243 6.37 -8.12 22.98
C GLY A 243 4.88 -7.87 22.66
N TYR A 244 4.52 -6.68 22.15
CA TYR A 244 3.12 -6.36 21.82
C TYR A 244 2.55 -7.28 20.74
N LEU A 245 3.28 -7.45 19.64
CA LEU A 245 2.82 -8.31 18.53
C LEU A 245 2.78 -9.79 18.93
N ALA A 246 3.72 -10.25 19.77
CA ALA A 246 3.71 -11.60 20.32
C ALA A 246 2.46 -11.82 21.21
N LYS A 247 2.13 -10.85 22.08
CA LYS A 247 0.92 -10.91 22.89
C LYS A 247 -0.35 -10.87 22.05
N ALA A 248 -0.37 -10.08 20.98
CA ALA A 248 -1.48 -10.06 20.02
C ALA A 248 -1.67 -11.44 19.36
N ARG A 249 -0.56 -12.14 19.00
CA ARG A 249 -0.61 -13.51 18.47
C ARG A 249 -1.22 -14.47 19.49
N GLU A 250 -0.74 -14.45 20.73
CA GLU A 250 -1.30 -15.28 21.82
C GLU A 250 -2.81 -15.08 22.00
N LEU A 251 -3.27 -13.82 22.02
CA LEU A 251 -4.68 -13.50 22.17
C LEU A 251 -5.50 -13.99 20.97
N CYS A 252 -5.02 -13.80 19.75
CA CYS A 252 -5.68 -14.33 18.56
C CYS A 252 -5.82 -15.85 18.63
N ASP A 253 -4.78 -16.56 19.04
CA ASP A 253 -4.79 -18.02 19.19
C ASP A 253 -5.76 -18.46 20.28
N GLN A 254 -5.72 -17.82 21.43
CA GLN A 254 -6.57 -18.12 22.59
C GLN A 254 -8.06 -17.99 22.25
N TYR A 255 -8.43 -16.92 21.51
CA TYR A 255 -9.84 -16.64 21.18
C TYR A 255 -10.27 -17.15 19.80
N GLY A 256 -9.35 -17.77 19.06
CA GLY A 256 -9.61 -18.30 17.72
C GLY A 256 -9.94 -17.21 16.70
N ALA A 257 -9.32 -16.03 16.84
CA ALA A 257 -9.37 -14.95 15.86
C ALA A 257 -8.17 -15.03 14.91
N MET A 258 -8.25 -14.37 13.74
CA MET A 258 -7.11 -14.25 12.83
C MET A 258 -6.25 -13.04 13.22
N LEU A 259 -4.91 -13.21 13.19
CA LEU A 259 -3.98 -12.09 13.23
C LEU A 259 -3.67 -11.65 11.80
N VAL A 260 -3.94 -10.40 11.49
CA VAL A 260 -3.69 -9.80 10.17
C VAL A 260 -2.63 -8.72 10.30
N PHE A 261 -1.51 -8.88 9.60
CA PHE A 261 -0.50 -7.83 9.49
C PHE A 261 -0.70 -7.03 8.20
N ASP A 262 -0.87 -5.72 8.35
CA ASP A 262 -0.82 -4.78 7.25
C ASP A 262 0.63 -4.33 7.02
N GLU A 263 1.31 -5.03 6.13
CA GLU A 263 2.70 -4.74 5.72
C GLU A 263 2.76 -3.87 4.45
N ILE A 264 1.65 -3.24 4.08
CA ILE A 264 1.54 -2.41 2.86
C ILE A 264 2.56 -1.28 2.87
N GLN A 265 2.84 -0.67 4.02
CA GLN A 265 3.80 0.43 4.11
C GLN A 265 5.13 0.01 4.75
N CYS A 266 5.11 -0.81 5.78
CA CYS A 266 6.31 -1.21 6.52
C CYS A 266 7.06 -2.37 5.87
N GLY A 267 6.43 -3.14 5.00
CA GLY A 267 7.05 -4.23 4.26
C GLY A 267 7.93 -3.83 3.08
N MET A 268 8.32 -4.82 2.29
CA MET A 268 9.10 -4.69 1.07
C MET A 268 10.40 -3.89 1.26
N GLY A 269 11.14 -4.22 2.32
CA GLY A 269 12.48 -3.65 2.57
C GLY A 269 12.49 -2.31 3.30
N ARG A 270 11.33 -1.65 3.51
CA ARG A 270 11.24 -0.28 4.05
C ARG A 270 11.98 -0.08 5.37
N THR A 271 11.85 -1.02 6.29
CA THR A 271 12.34 -0.89 7.67
C THR A 271 13.72 -1.51 7.90
N GLY A 272 14.31 -2.12 6.87
CA GLY A 272 15.62 -2.80 6.99
C GLY A 272 15.54 -4.32 7.04
N LYS A 273 14.33 -4.88 6.98
CA LYS A 273 14.01 -6.29 6.76
C LYS A 273 13.05 -6.38 5.58
N MET A 274 12.87 -7.56 4.98
CA MET A 274 11.87 -7.74 3.93
C MET A 274 10.48 -7.38 4.45
N PHE A 275 10.12 -7.86 5.65
CA PHE A 275 8.89 -7.52 6.37
C PHE A 275 9.21 -7.12 7.81
N TYR A 276 8.38 -6.24 8.39
CA TYR A 276 8.56 -5.81 9.78
C TYR A 276 8.37 -6.97 10.76
N SER A 277 7.46 -7.89 10.47
CA SER A 277 7.21 -9.10 11.25
C SER A 277 8.45 -9.90 11.62
N GLU A 278 9.52 -9.79 10.83
CA GLU A 278 10.81 -10.46 11.10
C GLU A 278 11.54 -9.93 12.35
N TYR A 279 11.24 -8.69 12.80
CA TYR A 279 11.85 -8.14 14.02
C TYR A 279 11.35 -8.83 15.28
N ASP A 280 10.05 -9.10 15.35
CA ASP A 280 9.42 -9.73 16.51
C ASP A 280 9.26 -11.24 16.36
N GLN A 281 9.62 -11.79 15.19
CA GLN A 281 9.48 -13.22 14.84
C GLN A 281 8.05 -13.75 15.02
N VAL A 282 7.08 -12.89 14.75
CA VAL A 282 5.65 -13.22 14.82
C VAL A 282 5.10 -13.51 13.43
N VAL A 283 4.48 -14.67 13.28
CA VAL A 283 3.82 -15.07 12.03
C VAL A 283 2.32 -14.75 12.12
N PRO A 284 1.80 -13.89 11.23
CA PRO A 284 0.35 -13.65 11.16
C PRO A 284 -0.36 -14.78 10.41
N ASP A 285 -1.68 -14.85 10.51
CA ASP A 285 -2.50 -15.74 9.69
C ASP A 285 -2.71 -15.20 8.27
N LEU A 286 -2.71 -13.88 8.14
CA LEU A 286 -2.88 -13.13 6.89
C LEU A 286 -1.95 -11.92 6.87
N MET A 287 -1.41 -11.62 5.69
CA MET A 287 -0.58 -10.44 5.46
C MET A 287 -1.09 -9.68 4.24
N ALA A 288 -1.29 -8.36 4.39
CA ALA A 288 -1.65 -7.48 3.29
C ALA A 288 -0.39 -6.81 2.71
N LEU A 289 -0.22 -6.89 1.39
CA LEU A 289 0.85 -6.24 0.64
C LEU A 289 0.30 -5.21 -0.35
N GLY A 290 1.12 -4.22 -0.71
CA GLY A 290 0.78 -3.17 -1.67
C GLY A 290 1.93 -2.21 -1.89
N LYS A 291 1.63 -0.97 -2.28
CA LYS A 291 2.61 0.12 -2.44
C LYS A 291 3.87 -0.30 -3.21
N ALA A 292 5.00 -0.47 -2.50
CA ALA A 292 6.28 -0.83 -3.10
C ALA A 292 6.30 -2.19 -3.82
N PHE A 293 5.30 -3.03 -3.61
CA PHE A 293 5.22 -4.37 -4.21
C PHE A 293 5.28 -4.33 -5.76
N GLY A 294 4.73 -3.28 -6.38
CA GLY A 294 4.79 -3.05 -7.84
C GLY A 294 5.95 -2.19 -8.31
N GLY A 295 6.93 -1.88 -7.45
CA GLY A 295 8.14 -1.13 -7.78
C GLY A 295 7.91 0.32 -8.22
N GLY A 296 6.75 0.90 -7.90
CA GLY A 296 6.37 2.24 -8.37
C GLY A 296 5.99 2.32 -9.85
N ILE A 297 5.91 1.18 -10.55
CA ILE A 297 5.61 1.11 -11.99
C ILE A 297 4.19 0.60 -12.25
N MET A 298 3.79 -0.48 -11.57
CA MET A 298 2.46 -1.06 -11.76
C MET A 298 1.72 -1.15 -10.42
N PRO A 299 0.42 -0.79 -10.38
CA PRO A 299 -0.38 -1.03 -9.20
C PRO A 299 -0.60 -2.53 -9.00
N ILE A 300 -0.23 -3.02 -7.82
CA ILE A 300 -0.47 -4.39 -7.38
C ILE A 300 -0.47 -4.45 -5.86
N GLY A 301 -1.31 -5.31 -5.31
CA GLY A 301 -1.30 -5.74 -3.94
C GLY A 301 -1.44 -7.24 -3.82
N ALA A 302 -1.38 -7.76 -2.61
CA ALA A 302 -1.65 -9.17 -2.36
C ALA A 302 -2.25 -9.38 -0.96
N VAL A 303 -3.13 -10.36 -0.87
CA VAL A 303 -3.48 -11.06 0.35
C VAL A 303 -2.62 -12.31 0.40
N VAL A 304 -1.80 -12.46 1.44
CA VAL A 304 -1.00 -13.67 1.64
C VAL A 304 -1.50 -14.39 2.88
N GLY A 305 -1.69 -15.70 2.81
CA GLY A 305 -2.29 -16.44 3.91
C GLY A 305 -1.82 -17.88 4.04
N CYS A 306 -2.17 -18.48 5.18
CA CYS A 306 -1.90 -19.88 5.49
C CYS A 306 -3.07 -20.79 5.09
N GLU A 307 -2.92 -22.08 5.27
CA GLU A 307 -3.89 -23.09 4.87
C GLU A 307 -5.28 -22.88 5.52
N LYS A 308 -5.32 -22.58 6.81
CA LYS A 308 -6.60 -22.39 7.53
C LYS A 308 -7.40 -21.20 6.99
N THR A 309 -6.74 -20.14 6.52
CA THR A 309 -7.41 -18.96 5.96
C THR A 309 -7.88 -19.17 4.51
N TRP A 310 -7.31 -20.15 3.81
CA TRP A 310 -7.66 -20.49 2.42
C TRP A 310 -8.66 -21.62 2.27
N ALA A 311 -8.89 -22.44 3.31
CA ALA A 311 -9.70 -23.67 3.22
C ALA A 311 -11.06 -23.45 2.55
N LYS A 312 -11.86 -22.49 3.03
CA LYS A 312 -13.17 -22.16 2.45
C LYS A 312 -13.10 -21.54 1.06
N TYR A 313 -12.05 -20.82 0.77
CA TYR A 313 -11.84 -20.23 -0.54
C TYR A 313 -11.47 -21.27 -1.58
N VAL A 314 -10.72 -22.32 -1.22
CA VAL A 314 -10.43 -23.46 -2.10
C VAL A 314 -11.71 -24.25 -2.44
N GLU A 315 -12.65 -24.38 -1.49
CA GLU A 315 -13.95 -25.02 -1.73
C GLU A 315 -14.80 -24.26 -2.76
N ASN A 316 -14.70 -22.91 -2.76
CA ASN A 316 -15.42 -22.05 -3.71
C ASN A 316 -14.56 -20.85 -4.14
N PRO A 317 -13.80 -20.95 -5.23
CA PRO A 317 -12.87 -19.91 -5.68
C PRO A 317 -13.57 -18.63 -6.17
N PHE A 318 -14.88 -18.64 -6.40
CA PHE A 318 -15.65 -17.47 -6.82
C PHE A 318 -16.07 -16.55 -5.66
N LEU A 319 -15.82 -16.93 -4.41
CA LEU A 319 -16.09 -16.07 -3.25
C LEU A 319 -15.28 -14.78 -3.25
N HIS A 320 -14.11 -14.78 -3.90
CA HIS A 320 -13.27 -13.58 -4.04
C HIS A 320 -12.57 -13.61 -5.39
N THR A 321 -12.90 -12.66 -6.26
CA THR A 321 -12.34 -12.53 -7.60
C THR A 321 -12.02 -11.07 -7.93
N THR A 322 -11.17 -10.85 -8.91
CA THR A 322 -10.78 -9.51 -9.38
C THR A 322 -10.50 -9.56 -10.88
N THR A 323 -10.94 -8.55 -11.62
CA THR A 323 -10.72 -8.49 -13.07
C THR A 323 -9.26 -8.24 -13.43
N PHE A 324 -8.57 -7.38 -12.69
CA PHE A 324 -7.20 -6.94 -13.05
C PHE A 324 -6.12 -7.42 -12.08
N GLY A 325 -6.49 -7.93 -10.92
CA GLY A 325 -5.52 -8.38 -9.91
C GLY A 325 -4.66 -9.53 -10.41
N GLY A 326 -3.35 -9.38 -10.29
CA GLY A 326 -2.38 -10.37 -10.77
C GLY A 326 -2.28 -10.46 -12.28
N ASN A 327 -2.55 -9.37 -13.02
CA ASN A 327 -2.30 -9.32 -14.46
C ASN A 327 -0.80 -9.43 -14.77
N PRO A 328 -0.42 -9.92 -15.97
CA PRO A 328 0.98 -10.19 -16.32
C PRO A 328 1.92 -9.00 -16.19
N LEU A 329 1.49 -7.77 -16.51
CA LEU A 329 2.33 -6.58 -16.39
C LEU A 329 2.64 -6.25 -14.92
N ALA A 330 1.62 -6.32 -14.07
CA ALA A 330 1.77 -6.09 -12.63
C ALA A 330 2.62 -7.20 -11.97
N CYS A 331 2.43 -8.46 -12.39
CA CYS A 331 3.27 -9.57 -11.92
C CYS A 331 4.73 -9.41 -12.37
N ALA A 332 4.99 -9.01 -13.61
CA ALA A 332 6.35 -8.74 -14.10
C ALA A 332 7.03 -7.64 -13.29
N ALA A 333 6.31 -6.54 -12.98
CA ALA A 333 6.81 -5.48 -12.11
C ALA A 333 7.15 -5.99 -10.71
N ALA A 334 6.25 -6.75 -10.09
CA ALA A 334 6.46 -7.28 -8.74
C ALA A 334 7.61 -8.28 -8.66
N ILE A 335 7.73 -9.20 -9.64
CA ILE A 335 8.86 -10.14 -9.75
C ILE A 335 10.19 -9.39 -9.85
N ALA A 336 10.27 -8.39 -10.75
CA ALA A 336 11.47 -7.59 -10.90
C ALA A 336 11.79 -6.77 -9.63
N THR A 337 10.76 -6.26 -8.95
CA THR A 337 10.92 -5.53 -7.68
C THR A 337 11.50 -6.42 -6.58
N ILE A 338 10.97 -7.63 -6.41
CA ILE A 338 11.52 -8.61 -5.44
C ILE A 338 12.98 -8.93 -5.79
N SER A 339 13.27 -9.18 -7.08
CA SER A 339 14.65 -9.44 -7.53
C SER A 339 15.60 -8.28 -7.19
N VAL A 340 15.20 -7.04 -7.45
CA VAL A 340 15.99 -5.84 -7.13
C VAL A 340 16.23 -5.72 -5.62
N LEU A 341 15.16 -5.87 -4.81
CA LEU A 341 15.28 -5.79 -3.34
C LEU A 341 16.29 -6.79 -2.79
N LEU A 342 16.27 -8.02 -3.31
CA LEU A 342 17.14 -9.11 -2.84
C LEU A 342 18.56 -8.98 -3.38
N GLU A 343 18.74 -8.77 -4.68
CA GLU A 343 20.06 -8.77 -5.32
C GLU A 343 20.89 -7.52 -5.01
N GLU A 344 20.23 -6.38 -4.80
CA GLU A 344 20.89 -5.13 -4.41
C GLU A 344 20.91 -4.94 -2.88
N ASP A 345 20.37 -5.91 -2.12
CA ASP A 345 20.28 -5.87 -0.66
C ASP A 345 19.72 -4.54 -0.13
N LEU A 346 18.63 -4.08 -0.75
CA LEU A 346 18.03 -2.78 -0.40
C LEU A 346 17.51 -2.72 1.05
N PRO A 347 17.01 -3.81 1.67
CA PRO A 347 16.68 -3.80 3.09
C PRO A 347 17.89 -3.44 3.98
N ALA A 348 19.04 -4.04 3.77
CA ALA A 348 20.25 -3.71 4.55
C ALA A 348 20.72 -2.27 4.29
N GLN A 349 20.61 -1.79 3.05
CA GLN A 349 20.90 -0.40 2.73
C GLN A 349 19.95 0.58 3.44
N ALA A 350 18.63 0.26 3.52
CA ALA A 350 17.66 1.05 4.25
C ALA A 350 18.01 1.12 5.75
N LYS A 351 18.38 -0.02 6.33
CA LYS A 351 18.85 -0.09 7.73
C LYS A 351 20.08 0.78 7.96
N ALA A 352 21.11 0.65 7.13
CA ALA A 352 22.34 1.42 7.27
C ALA A 352 22.10 2.94 7.17
N LYS A 353 21.22 3.37 6.25
CA LYS A 353 20.82 4.78 6.12
C LYS A 353 20.03 5.25 7.35
N GLY A 354 19.12 4.42 7.88
CA GLY A 354 18.38 4.68 9.11
C GLY A 354 19.31 4.83 10.32
N ASP A 355 20.23 3.89 10.49
CA ASP A 355 21.23 3.91 11.58
C ASP A 355 22.11 5.19 11.53
N TYR A 356 22.39 5.69 10.33
CA TYR A 356 23.11 6.96 10.14
C TYR A 356 22.23 8.21 10.41
N MET A 357 20.98 8.21 9.93
CA MET A 357 20.11 9.40 9.96
C MET A 357 19.46 9.63 11.33
N VAL A 358 18.93 8.58 11.95
CA VAL A 358 18.13 8.68 13.19
C VAL A 358 18.89 9.36 14.34
N PRO A 359 20.18 9.05 14.64
CA PRO A 359 20.92 9.77 15.66
C PRO A 359 21.04 11.26 15.38
N LYS A 360 21.29 11.63 14.11
CA LYS A 360 21.41 13.04 13.71
C LYS A 360 20.06 13.78 13.83
N MET A 361 18.96 13.14 13.49
CA MET A 361 17.62 13.71 13.69
C MET A 361 17.32 13.93 15.18
N LYS A 362 17.70 12.97 16.05
CA LYS A 362 17.56 13.13 17.50
C LYS A 362 18.40 14.29 18.06
N GLU A 363 19.58 14.54 17.50
CA GLU A 363 20.39 15.72 17.86
C GLU A 363 19.72 17.03 17.42
N LEU A 364 19.13 17.06 16.22
CA LEU A 364 18.37 18.22 15.74
C LEU A 364 17.14 18.52 16.61
N ILE A 365 16.39 17.48 17.02
CA ILE A 365 15.26 17.63 17.95
C ILE A 365 15.72 18.26 19.27
N LYS A 366 16.85 17.80 19.84
CA LYS A 366 17.41 18.39 21.06
C LYS A 366 17.82 19.85 20.85
N LYS A 367 18.35 20.18 19.67
CA LYS A 367 18.81 21.54 19.35
C LYS A 367 17.66 22.51 19.07
N PHE A 368 16.54 22.01 18.55
CA PHE A 368 15.37 22.81 18.13
C PHE A 368 14.05 22.23 18.69
N PRO A 369 13.89 22.13 20.03
CA PRO A 369 12.76 21.43 20.63
C PRO A 369 11.40 22.11 20.39
N ASP A 370 11.41 23.43 20.09
CA ASP A 370 10.18 24.19 19.80
C ASP A 370 9.70 24.01 18.35
N VAL A 371 10.54 23.44 17.48
CA VAL A 371 10.26 23.26 16.04
C VAL A 371 10.12 21.80 15.67
N LEU A 372 10.95 20.94 16.26
CA LEU A 372 11.02 19.51 15.97
C LEU A 372 10.59 18.70 17.18
N LYS A 373 9.77 17.65 16.92
CA LYS A 373 9.26 16.74 17.95
C LYS A 373 9.57 15.30 17.60
#